data_b6f6c6f584b9ff793c9c68d3b8fb750b
#
_entry.id   b6f6c6f584b9ff793c9c68d3b8fb750b
#
_cell.length_a   1.000
_cell.length_b   1.000
_cell.length_c   1.000
_cell.angle_alpha   90.00
_cell.angle_beta   90.00
_cell.angle_gamma   90.00
#
_symmetry.space_group_name_H-M   'P 1'
#
loop_
_entity.id
_entity.type
_entity.pdbx_description
1 polymer ?
#
loop_
_entity_poly.entity_id
_entity_poly.type
_entity_poly.pdbx_seq_one_letter_code
_entity_poly.pdbx_strand_id
1 'polypeptide(L)'
;MNSPVSTSVPVRFTVPAGETAGAAMRPLDLPNKGPQAIVAVKDSEGQLRDLAWTPEVDTEVTAIASDTEEGRGVIRHSTAHVLAQAVQREFPGTRLGIGPAIENGFYYDFDTDEPFTPEDLKKIERAMKKIIKSGQRFERKAYVSTDAARDEYAHEPFKMELIEDKGNVDPDSEEATEVGAGELTAYSNVNPRTGEVEWYDLCRGPHVPTTRYIPAFAVTRSSAAYWRGDQNNAGLQRIYGTAWESKEKLEEYQHQLAEAEKRDHRRLGAELDLFSFPDEIGSGLPVFHPNGGIIRMEMEEHSRRRHLASGYSFVNTPHLTKGELFEQSGHLGFYRDGMFPPLMLDEERNEEGEITREGHEYFVKPMNCPMHNLIFASRGRSYRELPLRLFEFGTVYRNEKSGVIHGLTRARGFTQDDAHIYCTEDQLETEITNVLEFIISLLKDYGLDDFYLELSTKDPNKFVGSDEIWEKSTSTLRRVAEQSGLEPVSYTHLRAHE
;
A
#
# COMPACT_ATOMS: atom_id res chain seq x y z
N MET A 1 -2.21 -6.36 21.17
CA MET A 1 -2.50 -7.81 21.37
C MET A 1 -2.38 -8.44 19.99
N ASN A 2 -1.32 -9.20 19.78
CA ASN A 2 -1.10 -9.89 18.51
C ASN A 2 -2.27 -10.83 18.26
N SER A 3 -3.02 -10.60 17.18
CA SER A 3 -3.91 -11.63 16.65
C SER A 3 -3.04 -12.84 16.36
N PRO A 4 -3.38 -14.04 16.83
CA PRO A 4 -2.60 -15.20 16.48
C PRO A 4 -2.67 -15.37 14.97
N VAL A 5 -1.52 -15.25 14.29
CA VAL A 5 -1.37 -15.72 12.92
C VAL A 5 -1.89 -17.16 12.94
N SER A 6 -2.85 -17.45 12.06
CA SER A 6 -3.39 -18.80 11.94
C SER A 6 -2.22 -19.75 11.67
N THR A 7 -1.83 -20.51 12.69
CA THR A 7 -0.76 -21.53 12.61
C THR A 7 -1.27 -22.85 12.02
N SER A 8 -2.35 -22.82 11.27
CA SER A 8 -2.83 -23.99 10.54
C SER A 8 -1.89 -24.26 9.37
N VAL A 9 -1.19 -25.38 9.43
CA VAL A 9 -0.41 -25.88 8.29
C VAL A 9 -1.30 -25.84 7.05
N PRO A 10 -0.87 -25.20 5.93
CA PRO A 10 -1.68 -25.11 4.72
C PRO A 10 -2.04 -26.50 4.24
N VAL A 11 -3.35 -26.80 4.14
CA VAL A 11 -3.83 -28.11 3.69
C VAL A 11 -3.67 -28.20 2.18
N ARG A 12 -2.83 -29.15 1.74
CA ARG A 12 -2.62 -29.48 0.33
C ARG A 12 -3.41 -30.74 -0.03
N PHE A 13 -3.96 -30.76 -1.23
CA PHE A 13 -4.67 -31.91 -1.79
C PHE A 13 -4.64 -31.86 -3.31
N THR A 14 -4.94 -32.99 -3.94
CA THR A 14 -5.04 -33.07 -5.41
C THR A 14 -6.49 -32.90 -5.84
N VAL A 15 -6.72 -32.03 -6.83
CA VAL A 15 -7.98 -31.93 -7.56
C VAL A 15 -7.86 -32.80 -8.81
N PRO A 16 -8.63 -33.89 -8.93
CA PRO A 16 -8.61 -34.73 -10.15
C PRO A 16 -9.06 -33.97 -11.39
N ALA A 17 -8.52 -34.34 -12.52
CA ALA A 17 -8.96 -33.82 -13.82
C ALA A 17 -10.48 -33.99 -14.00
N GLY A 18 -11.17 -32.91 -14.39
CA GLY A 18 -12.60 -32.91 -14.61
C GLY A 18 -13.48 -32.85 -13.35
N GLU A 19 -12.89 -32.81 -12.15
CA GLU A 19 -13.61 -32.59 -10.90
C GLU A 19 -13.42 -31.15 -10.42
N THR A 20 -14.43 -30.58 -9.73
CA THR A 20 -14.28 -29.24 -9.14
C THR A 20 -13.44 -29.28 -7.87
N ALA A 21 -12.68 -28.22 -7.60
CA ALA A 21 -11.90 -28.10 -6.36
C ALA A 21 -12.76 -28.28 -5.10
N GLY A 22 -13.98 -27.71 -5.12
CA GLY A 22 -14.94 -27.87 -4.02
C GLY A 22 -15.46 -29.31 -3.85
N ALA A 23 -15.56 -30.10 -4.91
CA ALA A 23 -15.92 -31.51 -4.81
C ALA A 23 -14.77 -32.36 -4.25
N ALA A 24 -13.56 -32.17 -4.78
CA ALA A 24 -12.34 -32.83 -4.31
C ALA A 24 -12.03 -32.53 -2.83
N MET A 25 -12.43 -31.35 -2.33
CA MET A 25 -12.26 -30.96 -0.93
C MET A 25 -13.23 -31.65 0.04
N ARG A 26 -14.42 -32.10 -0.40
CA ARG A 26 -15.46 -32.65 0.49
C ARG A 26 -15.00 -33.81 1.39
N PRO A 27 -14.20 -34.78 0.90
CA PRO A 27 -13.72 -35.89 1.73
C PRO A 27 -12.77 -35.45 2.85
N LEU A 28 -12.20 -34.26 2.77
CA LEU A 28 -11.19 -33.77 3.71
C LEU A 28 -11.79 -33.10 4.94
N ASP A 29 -13.11 -32.98 5.03
CA ASP A 29 -13.86 -32.36 6.13
C ASP A 29 -13.33 -30.96 6.53
N LEU A 30 -12.91 -30.20 5.53
CA LEU A 30 -12.40 -28.82 5.75
C LEU A 30 -13.55 -27.85 6.07
N PRO A 31 -13.28 -26.78 6.85
CA PRO A 31 -14.30 -25.81 7.22
C PRO A 31 -14.96 -25.17 5.99
N ASN A 32 -16.28 -25.25 5.90
CA ASN A 32 -17.09 -24.62 4.85
C ASN A 32 -17.97 -23.47 5.38
N LYS A 33 -17.80 -23.12 6.64
CA LYS A 33 -18.49 -22.01 7.35
C LYS A 33 -17.61 -21.48 8.49
N GLY A 34 -17.94 -20.26 8.91
CA GLY A 34 -17.24 -19.60 10.01
C GLY A 34 -15.96 -18.90 9.56
N PRO A 35 -15.18 -18.38 10.51
CA PRO A 35 -14.02 -17.54 10.22
C PRO A 35 -12.86 -18.23 9.48
N GLN A 36 -12.87 -19.56 9.42
CA GLN A 36 -11.85 -20.37 8.73
C GLN A 36 -12.45 -21.13 7.54
N ALA A 37 -13.59 -20.70 7.03
CA ALA A 37 -14.19 -21.33 5.85
C ALA A 37 -13.23 -21.28 4.67
N ILE A 38 -13.08 -22.40 3.94
CA ILE A 38 -12.30 -22.40 2.72
C ILE A 38 -13.08 -21.67 1.64
N VAL A 39 -12.48 -20.65 1.06
CA VAL A 39 -13.10 -19.74 0.08
C VAL A 39 -12.54 -19.90 -1.33
N ALA A 40 -11.31 -20.38 -1.45
CA ALA A 40 -10.60 -20.58 -2.71
C ALA A 40 -9.55 -21.67 -2.56
N VAL A 41 -8.90 -22.01 -3.67
CA VAL A 41 -7.66 -22.83 -3.66
C VAL A 41 -6.57 -22.09 -4.43
N LYS A 42 -5.31 -22.41 -4.12
CA LYS A 42 -4.13 -21.89 -4.81
C LYS A 42 -3.45 -23.05 -5.51
N ASP A 43 -3.25 -22.95 -6.83
CA ASP A 43 -2.65 -23.99 -7.64
C ASP A 43 -1.09 -23.98 -7.51
N SER A 44 -0.43 -24.94 -8.16
CA SER A 44 1.03 -25.10 -8.13
C SER A 44 1.79 -23.95 -8.82
N GLU A 45 1.09 -23.14 -9.64
CA GLU A 45 1.64 -21.94 -10.30
C GLU A 45 1.45 -20.69 -9.42
N GLY A 46 0.84 -20.84 -8.23
CA GLY A 46 0.58 -19.76 -7.31
C GLY A 46 -0.69 -18.96 -7.63
N GLN A 47 -1.52 -19.40 -8.58
CA GLN A 47 -2.74 -18.71 -8.95
C GLN A 47 -3.92 -19.12 -8.06
N LEU A 48 -4.68 -18.13 -7.61
CA LEU A 48 -5.92 -18.35 -6.88
C LEU A 48 -7.02 -18.78 -7.83
N ARG A 49 -7.75 -19.85 -7.44
CA ARG A 49 -8.88 -20.42 -8.18
C ARG A 49 -10.09 -20.50 -7.26
N ASP A 50 -11.27 -20.25 -7.80
CA ASP A 50 -12.50 -20.47 -7.06
C ASP A 50 -12.80 -21.97 -6.85
N LEU A 51 -13.68 -22.29 -5.91
CA LEU A 51 -14.00 -23.70 -5.60
C LEU A 51 -14.79 -24.41 -6.71
N ALA A 52 -15.31 -23.68 -7.69
CA ALA A 52 -15.99 -24.23 -8.87
C ALA A 52 -14.98 -24.53 -10.00
N TRP A 53 -13.72 -24.12 -9.89
CA TRP A 53 -12.69 -24.40 -10.88
C TRP A 53 -12.44 -25.90 -11.06
N THR A 54 -12.29 -26.31 -12.32
CA THR A 54 -12.05 -27.68 -12.74
C THR A 54 -10.78 -27.73 -13.58
N PRO A 55 -9.71 -28.45 -13.15
CA PRO A 55 -8.49 -28.59 -13.92
C PRO A 55 -8.64 -29.59 -15.06
N GLU A 56 -7.82 -29.45 -16.10
CA GLU A 56 -7.72 -30.40 -17.21
C GLU A 56 -6.87 -31.63 -16.88
N VAL A 57 -5.96 -31.49 -15.91
CA VAL A 57 -5.08 -32.56 -15.40
C VAL A 57 -5.13 -32.58 -13.89
N ASP A 58 -4.79 -33.70 -13.27
CA ASP A 58 -4.67 -33.81 -11.82
C ASP A 58 -3.72 -32.74 -11.28
N THR A 59 -4.24 -31.84 -10.45
CA THR A 59 -3.50 -30.66 -10.00
C THR A 59 -3.45 -30.60 -8.49
N GLU A 60 -2.24 -30.46 -7.94
CA GLU A 60 -2.04 -30.21 -6.51
C GLU A 60 -2.39 -28.76 -6.19
N VAL A 61 -3.18 -28.55 -5.13
CA VAL A 61 -3.61 -27.22 -4.68
C VAL A 61 -3.48 -27.07 -3.17
N THR A 62 -3.43 -25.83 -2.74
CA THR A 62 -3.48 -25.45 -1.32
C THR A 62 -4.82 -24.81 -1.01
N ALA A 63 -5.51 -25.26 0.04
CA ALA A 63 -6.75 -24.65 0.51
C ALA A 63 -6.50 -23.26 1.10
N ILE A 64 -7.33 -22.28 0.73
CA ILE A 64 -7.26 -20.89 1.19
C ILE A 64 -8.44 -20.62 2.12
N ALA A 65 -8.12 -20.37 3.40
CA ALA A 65 -9.10 -20.05 4.42
C ALA A 65 -9.44 -18.55 4.43
N SER A 66 -10.65 -18.21 4.83
CA SER A 66 -11.17 -16.84 4.85
C SER A 66 -10.45 -15.91 5.84
N ASP A 67 -9.75 -16.43 6.84
CA ASP A 67 -8.96 -15.69 7.82
C ASP A 67 -7.50 -15.42 7.36
N THR A 68 -7.14 -15.88 6.16
CA THR A 68 -5.86 -15.53 5.51
C THR A 68 -6.00 -14.23 4.72
N GLU A 69 -4.88 -13.56 4.42
CA GLU A 69 -4.91 -12.34 3.61
C GLU A 69 -5.47 -12.60 2.21
N GLU A 70 -5.05 -13.70 1.56
CA GLU A 70 -5.58 -14.12 0.27
C GLU A 70 -7.09 -14.42 0.34
N GLY A 71 -7.54 -15.09 1.40
CA GLY A 71 -8.95 -15.40 1.61
C GLY A 71 -9.80 -14.16 1.86
N ARG A 72 -9.30 -13.20 2.64
CA ARG A 72 -9.93 -11.88 2.81
C ARG A 72 -10.01 -11.14 1.48
N GLY A 73 -8.94 -11.19 0.66
CA GLY A 73 -8.94 -10.63 -0.69
C GLY A 73 -10.10 -11.16 -1.55
N VAL A 74 -10.33 -12.47 -1.55
CA VAL A 74 -11.45 -13.10 -2.26
C VAL A 74 -12.82 -12.66 -1.72
N ILE A 75 -12.96 -12.53 -0.38
CA ILE A 75 -14.20 -12.03 0.25
C ILE A 75 -14.43 -10.57 -0.14
N ARG A 76 -13.42 -9.71 -0.07
CA ARG A 76 -13.47 -8.29 -0.43
C ARG A 76 -13.86 -8.09 -1.89
N HIS A 77 -13.21 -8.81 -2.80
CA HIS A 77 -13.52 -8.78 -4.22
C HIS A 77 -14.97 -9.22 -4.49
N SER A 78 -15.42 -10.31 -3.87
CA SER A 78 -16.82 -10.76 -4.00
C SER A 78 -17.81 -9.76 -3.40
N THR A 79 -17.40 -9.03 -2.36
CA THR A 79 -18.22 -7.97 -1.76
C THR A 79 -18.31 -6.73 -2.66
N ALA A 80 -17.24 -6.41 -3.42
CA ALA A 80 -17.27 -5.36 -4.44
C ALA A 80 -18.31 -5.66 -5.53
N HIS A 81 -18.43 -6.90 -5.99
CA HIS A 81 -19.49 -7.33 -6.92
C HIS A 81 -20.90 -7.19 -6.31
N VAL A 82 -21.07 -7.56 -5.04
CA VAL A 82 -22.35 -7.36 -4.34
C VAL A 82 -22.69 -5.87 -4.21
N LEU A 83 -21.68 -5.02 -4.01
CA LEU A 83 -21.84 -3.56 -4.00
C LEU A 83 -22.32 -3.07 -5.37
N ALA A 84 -21.65 -3.47 -6.45
CA ALA A 84 -22.00 -3.05 -7.81
C ALA A 84 -23.43 -3.48 -8.19
N GLN A 85 -23.80 -4.73 -7.90
CA GLN A 85 -25.16 -5.22 -8.07
C GLN A 85 -26.19 -4.39 -7.27
N ALA A 86 -25.86 -4.04 -6.03
CA ALA A 86 -26.74 -3.25 -5.16
C ALA A 86 -26.92 -1.82 -5.69
N VAL A 87 -25.84 -1.20 -6.19
CA VAL A 87 -25.88 0.14 -6.77
C VAL A 87 -26.74 0.17 -8.02
N GLN A 88 -26.48 -0.70 -9.01
CA GLN A 88 -27.29 -0.75 -10.24
C GLN A 88 -28.76 -1.07 -9.98
N ARG A 89 -29.05 -1.86 -8.93
CA ARG A 89 -30.42 -2.15 -8.52
C ARG A 89 -31.14 -0.94 -7.93
N GLU A 90 -30.47 -0.17 -7.07
CA GLU A 90 -31.07 0.97 -6.36
C GLU A 90 -30.99 2.27 -7.17
N PHE A 91 -30.05 2.35 -8.13
CA PHE A 91 -29.80 3.47 -9.05
C PHE A 91 -29.68 2.97 -10.50
N PRO A 92 -30.80 2.63 -11.14
CA PRO A 92 -30.79 2.13 -12.52
C PRO A 92 -30.17 3.17 -13.48
N GLY A 93 -29.33 2.70 -14.38
CA GLY A 93 -28.60 3.55 -15.34
C GLY A 93 -27.18 3.91 -14.90
N THR A 94 -26.79 3.61 -13.67
CA THR A 94 -25.39 3.73 -13.22
C THR A 94 -24.52 2.76 -14.00
N ARG A 95 -23.41 3.25 -14.57
CA ARG A 95 -22.44 2.47 -15.33
C ARG A 95 -21.29 2.02 -14.42
N LEU A 96 -20.68 0.90 -14.80
CA LEU A 96 -19.65 0.26 -13.99
C LEU A 96 -18.26 0.64 -14.47
N GLY A 97 -17.40 1.06 -13.54
CA GLY A 97 -15.95 1.16 -13.70
C GLY A 97 -15.25 -0.15 -13.30
N ILE A 98 -14.40 -0.11 -12.30
CA ILE A 98 -13.66 -1.25 -11.73
C ILE A 98 -13.93 -1.40 -10.23
N GLY A 99 -13.74 -2.63 -9.70
CA GLY A 99 -14.01 -2.97 -8.31
C GLY A 99 -12.99 -3.88 -7.64
N PRO A 100 -11.72 -3.44 -7.48
CA PRO A 100 -10.69 -4.27 -6.87
C PRO A 100 -10.86 -4.41 -5.36
N ALA A 101 -10.32 -5.50 -4.83
CA ALA A 101 -9.98 -5.60 -3.42
C ALA A 101 -8.72 -4.77 -3.15
N ILE A 102 -8.71 -4.07 -2.01
CA ILE A 102 -7.57 -3.30 -1.52
C ILE A 102 -7.22 -3.75 -0.10
N GLU A 103 -6.10 -3.28 0.43
CA GLU A 103 -5.74 -3.53 1.82
C GLU A 103 -6.88 -3.08 2.75
N ASN A 104 -7.32 -3.98 3.62
CA ASN A 104 -8.40 -3.79 4.60
C ASN A 104 -9.78 -3.42 4.02
N GLY A 105 -9.98 -3.52 2.70
CA GLY A 105 -11.25 -3.15 2.09
C GLY A 105 -11.41 -3.51 0.62
N PHE A 106 -12.33 -2.80 0.01
CA PHE A 106 -12.59 -2.82 -1.43
C PHE A 106 -13.19 -1.47 -1.82
N TYR A 107 -13.20 -1.21 -3.11
CA TYR A 107 -14.01 -0.13 -3.66
C TYR A 107 -14.69 -0.56 -4.96
N TYR A 108 -15.57 0.27 -5.45
CA TYR A 108 -16.09 0.17 -6.81
C TYR A 108 -16.36 1.56 -7.37
N ASP A 109 -15.98 1.76 -8.64
CA ASP A 109 -16.15 3.02 -9.36
C ASP A 109 -17.42 2.99 -10.20
N PHE A 110 -18.17 4.08 -10.14
CA PHE A 110 -19.45 4.24 -10.80
C PHE A 110 -19.50 5.55 -11.60
N ASP A 111 -20.00 5.48 -12.81
CA ASP A 111 -20.44 6.64 -13.57
C ASP A 111 -21.92 6.90 -13.27
N THR A 112 -22.21 8.02 -12.64
CA THR A 112 -23.53 8.43 -12.20
C THR A 112 -23.70 9.93 -12.34
N ASP A 113 -24.91 10.39 -12.62
CA ASP A 113 -25.23 11.80 -12.83
C ASP A 113 -25.07 12.64 -11.56
N GLU A 114 -25.31 12.05 -10.38
CA GLU A 114 -25.23 12.75 -9.09
C GLU A 114 -24.32 12.00 -8.10
N PRO A 115 -23.59 12.72 -7.24
CA PRO A 115 -22.77 12.10 -6.18
C PRO A 115 -23.63 11.35 -5.17
N PHE A 116 -23.13 10.21 -4.69
CA PHE A 116 -23.79 9.45 -3.62
C PHE A 116 -23.77 10.19 -2.29
N THR A 117 -24.94 10.33 -1.69
CA THR A 117 -25.12 10.90 -0.34
C THR A 117 -24.93 9.83 0.76
N PRO A 118 -24.72 10.23 2.03
CA PRO A 118 -24.70 9.28 3.15
C PRO A 118 -25.97 8.45 3.31
N GLU A 119 -27.11 8.98 2.91
CA GLU A 119 -28.41 8.27 2.89
C GLU A 119 -28.43 7.20 1.80
N ASP A 120 -27.84 7.48 0.64
CA ASP A 120 -27.70 6.52 -0.46
C ASP A 120 -26.78 5.35 -0.06
N LEU A 121 -25.67 5.62 0.62
CA LEU A 121 -24.79 4.58 1.14
C LEU A 121 -25.53 3.62 2.10
N LYS A 122 -26.40 4.16 2.97
CA LYS A 122 -27.24 3.33 3.85
C LYS A 122 -28.28 2.51 3.08
N LYS A 123 -28.79 3.06 1.97
CA LYS A 123 -29.74 2.36 1.06
C LYS A 123 -29.03 1.22 0.36
N ILE A 124 -27.85 1.47 -0.19
CA ILE A 124 -26.99 0.49 -0.84
C ILE A 124 -26.63 -0.63 0.13
N GLU A 125 -26.16 -0.33 1.34
CA GLU A 125 -25.80 -1.34 2.33
C GLU A 125 -26.98 -2.25 2.71
N ARG A 126 -28.20 -1.70 2.79
CA ARG A 126 -29.40 -2.50 3.00
C ARG A 126 -29.71 -3.42 1.82
N ALA A 127 -29.47 -2.97 0.58
CA ALA A 127 -29.63 -3.80 -0.61
C ALA A 127 -28.58 -4.93 -0.64
N MET A 128 -27.32 -4.62 -0.33
CA MET A 128 -26.25 -5.62 -0.21
C MET A 128 -26.61 -6.71 0.81
N LYS A 129 -27.11 -6.34 1.99
CA LYS A 129 -27.56 -7.30 3.02
C LYS A 129 -28.65 -8.25 2.49
N LYS A 130 -29.56 -7.76 1.64
CA LYS A 130 -30.60 -8.60 1.00
C LYS A 130 -29.99 -9.55 -0.02
N ILE A 131 -29.05 -9.08 -0.84
CA ILE A 131 -28.34 -9.89 -1.84
C ILE A 131 -27.56 -11.01 -1.14
N ILE A 132 -26.78 -10.68 -0.10
CA ILE A 132 -26.02 -11.67 0.69
C ILE A 132 -26.94 -12.73 1.30
N LYS A 133 -28.05 -12.30 1.90
CA LYS A 133 -29.04 -13.22 2.50
C LYS A 133 -29.69 -14.15 1.48
N SER A 134 -29.83 -13.73 0.21
CA SER A 134 -30.41 -14.57 -0.83
C SER A 134 -29.53 -15.76 -1.19
N GLY A 135 -28.21 -15.67 -0.97
CA GLY A 135 -27.25 -16.75 -1.16
C GLY A 135 -26.98 -17.03 -2.64
N GLN A 136 -26.89 -15.99 -3.46
CA GLN A 136 -26.57 -16.11 -4.89
C GLN A 136 -25.23 -16.82 -5.08
N ARG A 137 -25.12 -17.65 -6.12
CA ARG A 137 -23.88 -18.32 -6.50
C ARG A 137 -23.11 -17.43 -7.45
N PHE A 138 -21.80 -17.42 -7.32
CA PHE A 138 -20.91 -16.84 -8.31
C PHE A 138 -20.57 -17.90 -9.36
N GLU A 139 -20.95 -17.64 -10.62
CA GLU A 139 -20.71 -18.55 -11.73
C GLU A 139 -19.84 -17.88 -12.79
N ARG A 140 -18.66 -18.49 -13.05
CA ARG A 140 -17.70 -18.00 -14.03
C ARG A 140 -18.14 -18.35 -15.44
N LYS A 141 -18.07 -17.37 -16.34
CA LYS A 141 -18.28 -17.50 -17.77
C LYS A 141 -17.03 -17.08 -18.53
N ALA A 142 -16.51 -17.94 -19.38
CA ALA A 142 -15.45 -17.59 -20.31
C ALA A 142 -16.03 -17.20 -21.66
N TYR A 143 -15.48 -16.16 -22.29
CA TYR A 143 -15.90 -15.72 -23.62
C TYR A 143 -15.10 -16.45 -24.69
N VAL A 144 -15.80 -16.97 -25.67
CA VAL A 144 -15.21 -17.68 -26.83
C VAL A 144 -14.44 -16.71 -27.76
N SER A 145 -14.78 -15.44 -27.74
CA SER A 145 -14.13 -14.39 -28.52
C SER A 145 -14.29 -13.01 -27.85
N THR A 146 -13.41 -12.08 -28.21
CA THR A 146 -13.52 -10.67 -27.79
C THR A 146 -14.82 -10.02 -28.28
N ASP A 147 -15.29 -10.38 -29.48
CA ASP A 147 -16.54 -9.82 -30.04
C ASP A 147 -17.76 -10.25 -29.21
N ALA A 148 -17.79 -11.50 -28.72
CA ALA A 148 -18.88 -11.96 -27.85
C ALA A 148 -18.93 -11.17 -26.51
N ALA A 149 -17.78 -10.78 -25.98
CA ALA A 149 -17.72 -9.92 -24.80
C ALA A 149 -18.18 -8.49 -25.14
N ARG A 150 -17.74 -7.93 -26.28
CA ARG A 150 -18.18 -6.59 -26.73
C ARG A 150 -19.69 -6.49 -26.89
N ASP A 151 -20.32 -7.50 -27.52
CA ASP A 151 -21.77 -7.51 -27.70
C ASP A 151 -22.51 -7.46 -26.36
N GLU A 152 -22.01 -8.17 -25.34
CA GLU A 152 -22.64 -8.24 -24.03
C GLU A 152 -22.44 -6.97 -23.22
N TYR A 153 -21.26 -6.33 -23.31
CA TYR A 153 -20.90 -5.10 -22.58
C TYR A 153 -21.08 -3.81 -23.39
N ALA A 154 -21.76 -3.83 -24.53
CA ALA A 154 -21.95 -2.65 -25.37
C ALA A 154 -22.60 -1.45 -24.65
N HIS A 155 -23.28 -1.67 -23.55
CA HIS A 155 -23.92 -0.66 -22.70
C HIS A 155 -23.02 -0.12 -21.58
N GLU A 156 -21.83 -0.73 -21.34
CA GLU A 156 -20.87 -0.38 -20.28
C GLU A 156 -19.57 0.17 -20.89
N PRO A 157 -19.43 1.48 -21.10
CA PRO A 157 -18.35 2.06 -21.89
C PRO A 157 -16.97 1.78 -21.29
N PHE A 158 -16.82 1.80 -19.98
CA PHE A 158 -15.54 1.52 -19.30
C PHE A 158 -15.15 0.05 -19.42
N LYS A 159 -16.12 -0.87 -19.37
CA LYS A 159 -15.86 -2.30 -19.62
C LYS A 159 -15.46 -2.54 -21.08
N MET A 160 -16.04 -1.78 -22.02
CA MET A 160 -15.64 -1.84 -23.44
C MET A 160 -14.17 -1.42 -23.63
N GLU A 161 -13.72 -0.34 -22.99
CA GLU A 161 -12.30 0.09 -23.02
C GLU A 161 -11.37 -1.01 -22.47
N LEU A 162 -11.73 -1.62 -21.33
CA LEU A 162 -10.95 -2.71 -20.74
C LEU A 162 -10.87 -3.93 -21.67
N ILE A 163 -11.96 -4.27 -22.37
CA ILE A 163 -11.99 -5.38 -23.35
C ILE A 163 -11.07 -5.06 -24.55
N GLU A 164 -11.02 -3.80 -24.99
CA GLU A 164 -10.17 -3.37 -26.11
C GLU A 164 -8.70 -3.36 -25.73
N ASP A 165 -8.37 -2.96 -24.51
CA ASP A 165 -7.00 -2.92 -23.98
C ASP A 165 -6.47 -4.29 -23.51
N LYS A 166 -7.25 -5.35 -23.66
CA LYS A 166 -6.88 -6.71 -23.30
C LYS A 166 -5.48 -7.07 -23.82
N GLY A 167 -4.59 -7.47 -22.90
CA GLY A 167 -3.22 -7.84 -23.22
C GLY A 167 -2.22 -6.68 -23.11
N ASN A 168 -2.69 -5.42 -22.99
CA ASN A 168 -1.84 -4.24 -22.75
C ASN A 168 -1.97 -3.73 -21.31
N VAL A 169 -2.82 -4.34 -20.50
CA VAL A 169 -3.02 -3.98 -19.09
C VAL A 169 -1.81 -4.42 -18.28
N ASP A 170 -1.24 -3.50 -17.50
CA ASP A 170 -0.17 -3.80 -16.56
C ASP A 170 -0.66 -4.85 -15.54
N PRO A 171 0.03 -6.00 -15.39
CA PRO A 171 -0.35 -7.04 -14.44
C PRO A 171 -0.48 -6.58 -12.99
N ASP A 172 0.25 -5.53 -12.62
CA ASP A 172 0.27 -4.96 -11.28
C ASP A 172 -0.75 -3.82 -11.09
N SER A 173 -1.50 -3.46 -12.15
CA SER A 173 -2.55 -2.45 -12.07
C SER A 173 -3.85 -2.97 -11.47
N GLU A 174 -4.67 -2.06 -10.94
CA GLU A 174 -6.02 -2.38 -10.43
C GLU A 174 -6.95 -2.93 -11.55
N GLU A 175 -6.70 -2.53 -12.80
CA GLU A 175 -7.42 -3.03 -13.97
C GLU A 175 -7.16 -4.52 -14.25
N ALA A 176 -6.03 -5.05 -13.80
CA ALA A 176 -5.69 -6.45 -13.96
C ALA A 176 -6.64 -7.40 -13.20
N THR A 177 -7.45 -6.89 -12.28
CA THR A 177 -8.53 -7.66 -11.62
C THR A 177 -9.69 -7.93 -12.56
N GLU A 178 -9.92 -7.06 -13.54
CA GLU A 178 -11.02 -7.15 -14.52
C GLU A 178 -10.59 -7.91 -15.78
N VAL A 179 -9.47 -7.52 -16.36
CA VAL A 179 -8.93 -8.10 -17.59
C VAL A 179 -7.44 -8.40 -17.45
N GLY A 180 -7.03 -9.58 -17.91
CA GLY A 180 -5.62 -9.95 -17.98
C GLY A 180 -5.19 -10.24 -19.42
N ALA A 181 -3.92 -10.61 -19.59
CA ALA A 181 -3.37 -11.03 -20.89
C ALA A 181 -4.02 -12.33 -21.44
N GLY A 182 -4.78 -13.04 -20.60
CA GLY A 182 -5.37 -14.33 -20.91
C GLY A 182 -6.79 -14.28 -21.50
N GLU A 183 -7.61 -15.23 -21.07
CA GLU A 183 -8.99 -15.39 -21.43
C GLU A 183 -9.87 -14.27 -20.82
N LEU A 184 -10.81 -13.72 -21.61
CA LEU A 184 -11.82 -12.80 -21.07
C LEU A 184 -12.89 -13.62 -20.34
N THR A 185 -13.19 -13.19 -19.12
CA THR A 185 -14.16 -13.86 -18.26
C THR A 185 -15.10 -12.87 -17.60
N ALA A 186 -16.27 -13.34 -17.24
CA ALA A 186 -17.25 -12.65 -16.43
C ALA A 186 -17.69 -13.54 -15.27
N TYR A 187 -18.23 -12.93 -14.24
CA TYR A 187 -18.92 -13.64 -13.17
C TYR A 187 -20.37 -13.19 -13.08
N SER A 188 -21.24 -14.17 -13.02
CA SER A 188 -22.68 -13.97 -12.85
C SER A 188 -23.09 -14.30 -11.43
N ASN A 189 -23.94 -13.45 -10.84
CA ASN A 189 -24.62 -13.70 -9.58
C ASN A 189 -25.94 -14.41 -9.89
N VAL A 190 -25.99 -15.70 -9.60
CA VAL A 190 -27.12 -16.58 -9.99
C VAL A 190 -27.98 -16.90 -8.79
N ASN A 191 -29.32 -16.75 -8.96
CA ASN A 191 -30.28 -17.10 -7.94
C ASN A 191 -30.28 -18.62 -7.69
N PRO A 192 -30.02 -19.11 -6.47
CA PRO A 192 -29.89 -20.54 -6.22
C PRO A 192 -31.20 -21.32 -6.30
N ARG A 193 -32.35 -20.63 -6.34
CA ARG A 193 -33.68 -21.27 -6.40
C ARG A 193 -34.23 -21.31 -7.81
N THR A 194 -34.08 -20.22 -8.58
CA THR A 194 -34.63 -20.11 -9.94
C THR A 194 -33.63 -20.49 -11.03
N GLY A 195 -32.31 -20.38 -10.71
CA GLY A 195 -31.24 -20.52 -11.70
C GLY A 195 -31.10 -19.31 -12.62
N GLU A 196 -31.81 -18.22 -12.36
CA GLU A 196 -31.75 -17.01 -13.18
C GLU A 196 -30.52 -16.17 -12.80
N VAL A 197 -29.91 -15.55 -13.81
CA VAL A 197 -28.84 -14.58 -13.63
C VAL A 197 -29.46 -13.26 -13.12
N GLU A 198 -29.10 -12.87 -11.90
CA GLU A 198 -29.59 -11.64 -11.26
C GLU A 198 -28.72 -10.43 -11.61
N TRP A 199 -27.43 -10.66 -11.91
CA TRP A 199 -26.44 -9.65 -12.26
C TRP A 199 -25.16 -10.32 -12.76
N TYR A 200 -24.35 -9.59 -13.52
CA TYR A 200 -23.04 -10.06 -14.01
C TYR A 200 -22.07 -8.90 -14.23
N ASP A 201 -20.77 -9.20 -14.20
CA ASP A 201 -19.71 -8.25 -14.49
C ASP A 201 -18.47 -8.91 -15.09
N LEU A 202 -17.70 -8.12 -15.85
CA LEU A 202 -16.39 -8.51 -16.39
C LEU A 202 -15.42 -8.67 -15.23
N CYS A 203 -14.79 -9.83 -15.09
CA CYS A 203 -13.91 -10.10 -13.95
C CYS A 203 -13.09 -11.37 -14.15
N ARG A 204 -11.87 -11.40 -13.61
CA ARG A 204 -11.01 -12.60 -13.61
C ARG A 204 -11.30 -13.54 -12.44
N GLY A 205 -11.89 -13.04 -11.38
CA GLY A 205 -12.03 -13.79 -10.13
C GLY A 205 -10.71 -13.92 -9.35
N PRO A 206 -10.62 -14.89 -8.40
CA PRO A 206 -11.71 -15.79 -8.00
C PRO A 206 -12.75 -15.11 -7.10
N HIS A 207 -13.89 -15.78 -6.97
CA HIS A 207 -14.96 -15.38 -6.05
C HIS A 207 -15.28 -16.48 -5.03
N VAL A 208 -15.91 -16.08 -3.93
CA VAL A 208 -16.47 -17.03 -2.97
C VAL A 208 -17.59 -17.87 -3.60
N PRO A 209 -17.87 -19.08 -3.13
CA PRO A 209 -18.87 -19.96 -3.76
C PRO A 209 -20.27 -19.36 -3.82
N THR A 210 -20.67 -18.63 -2.80
CA THR A 210 -21.97 -17.94 -2.71
C THR A 210 -21.82 -16.66 -1.89
N THR A 211 -22.74 -15.72 -2.10
CA THR A 211 -22.76 -14.45 -1.32
C THR A 211 -22.86 -14.67 0.19
N ARG A 212 -23.29 -15.85 0.68
CA ARG A 212 -23.31 -16.18 2.12
C ARG A 212 -21.93 -16.37 2.75
N TYR A 213 -20.89 -16.50 1.95
CA TYR A 213 -19.51 -16.52 2.40
C TYR A 213 -18.95 -15.11 2.73
N ILE A 214 -19.79 -14.09 2.63
CA ILE A 214 -19.51 -12.72 3.06
C ILE A 214 -20.20 -12.49 4.41
N PRO A 215 -19.54 -12.82 5.53
CA PRO A 215 -20.22 -12.84 6.85
C PRO A 215 -20.36 -11.46 7.47
N ALA A 216 -19.44 -10.53 7.14
CA ALA A 216 -19.40 -9.19 7.72
C ALA A 216 -18.82 -8.19 6.72
N PHE A 217 -19.51 -7.06 6.55
CA PHE A 217 -19.05 -5.96 5.70
C PHE A 217 -19.66 -4.63 6.18
N ALA A 218 -19.06 -3.54 5.77
CA ALA A 218 -19.59 -2.19 5.93
C ALA A 218 -19.28 -1.35 4.69
N VAL A 219 -20.22 -0.49 4.28
CA VAL A 219 -19.95 0.59 3.32
C VAL A 219 -19.46 1.79 4.13
N THR A 220 -18.31 2.37 3.76
CA THR A 220 -17.64 3.36 4.62
C THR A 220 -17.83 4.80 4.14
N ARG A 221 -17.54 5.07 2.88
CA ARG A 221 -17.61 6.43 2.32
C ARG A 221 -17.73 6.42 0.80
N SER A 222 -18.06 7.58 0.24
CA SER A 222 -17.93 7.85 -1.19
C SER A 222 -16.96 9.01 -1.43
N SER A 223 -16.35 9.05 -2.60
CA SER A 223 -15.51 10.16 -3.07
C SER A 223 -15.57 10.29 -4.57
N ALA A 224 -15.22 11.46 -5.09
CA ALA A 224 -14.93 11.61 -6.51
C ALA A 224 -13.65 10.84 -6.85
N ALA A 225 -13.61 10.28 -8.04
CA ALA A 225 -12.45 9.63 -8.64
C ALA A 225 -12.39 10.00 -10.13
N TYR A 226 -11.28 9.70 -10.78
CA TYR A 226 -11.15 9.82 -12.22
C TYR A 226 -10.84 8.46 -12.80
N TRP A 227 -11.41 8.18 -13.98
CA TRP A 227 -11.12 6.95 -14.70
C TRP A 227 -9.61 6.80 -14.91
N ARG A 228 -9.05 5.64 -14.52
CA ARG A 228 -7.61 5.34 -14.56
C ARG A 228 -6.74 6.35 -13.80
N GLY A 229 -7.29 7.01 -12.81
CA GLY A 229 -6.55 7.97 -11.98
C GLY A 229 -6.09 9.25 -12.72
N ASP A 230 -6.48 9.45 -13.97
CA ASP A 230 -6.11 10.64 -14.75
C ASP A 230 -7.23 11.68 -14.69
N GLN A 231 -6.91 12.86 -14.18
CA GLN A 231 -7.84 14.00 -14.06
C GLN A 231 -8.41 14.51 -15.41
N ASN A 232 -7.82 14.10 -16.53
CA ASN A 232 -8.31 14.44 -17.87
C ASN A 232 -9.38 13.46 -18.38
N ASN A 233 -9.56 12.32 -17.71
CA ASN A 233 -10.56 11.32 -18.04
C ASN A 233 -11.90 11.60 -17.35
N ALA A 234 -12.88 10.75 -17.60
CA ALA A 234 -14.22 10.86 -17.02
C ALA A 234 -14.19 10.87 -15.50
N GLY A 235 -14.96 11.77 -14.88
CA GLY A 235 -15.18 11.80 -13.45
C GLY A 235 -16.13 10.69 -13.02
N LEU A 236 -15.74 9.92 -12.01
CA LEU A 236 -16.49 8.80 -11.45
C LEU A 236 -16.79 9.06 -9.97
N GLN A 237 -17.73 8.29 -9.44
CA GLN A 237 -18.01 8.22 -8.01
C GLN A 237 -17.50 6.86 -7.48
N ARG A 238 -16.57 6.92 -6.54
CA ARG A 238 -16.00 5.75 -5.89
C ARG A 238 -16.67 5.50 -4.55
N ILE A 239 -17.22 4.29 -4.35
CA ILE A 239 -17.74 3.85 -3.06
C ILE A 239 -16.75 2.89 -2.44
N TYR A 240 -16.34 3.17 -1.20
CA TYR A 240 -15.46 2.32 -0.41
C TYR A 240 -16.25 1.46 0.57
N GLY A 241 -15.75 0.26 0.79
CA GLY A 241 -16.25 -0.64 1.81
C GLY A 241 -15.15 -1.50 2.39
N THR A 242 -15.49 -2.26 3.42
CA THR A 242 -14.63 -3.25 4.05
C THR A 242 -15.39 -4.55 4.27
N ALA A 243 -14.70 -5.69 4.19
CA ALA A 243 -15.29 -7.00 4.45
C ALA A 243 -14.28 -7.91 5.18
N TRP A 244 -14.81 -8.69 6.13
CA TRP A 244 -14.04 -9.48 7.06
C TRP A 244 -14.65 -10.87 7.25
N GLU A 245 -13.83 -11.83 7.66
CA GLU A 245 -14.20 -13.23 7.90
C GLU A 245 -15.18 -13.44 9.07
N SER A 246 -15.39 -12.41 9.90
CA SER A 246 -16.39 -12.45 10.98
C SER A 246 -16.86 -11.05 11.36
N LYS A 247 -17.96 -10.99 12.14
CA LYS A 247 -18.47 -9.73 12.67
C LYS A 247 -17.53 -9.16 13.73
N GLU A 248 -16.94 -10.01 14.53
CA GLU A 248 -16.00 -9.64 15.58
C GLU A 248 -14.78 -8.95 14.98
N LYS A 249 -14.27 -9.46 13.84
CA LYS A 249 -13.15 -8.83 13.13
C LYS A 249 -13.54 -7.50 12.48
N LEU A 250 -14.73 -7.39 11.93
CA LEU A 250 -15.24 -6.11 11.43
C LEU A 250 -15.38 -5.09 12.56
N GLU A 251 -15.93 -5.48 13.72
CA GLU A 251 -16.08 -4.59 14.89
C GLU A 251 -14.71 -4.17 15.43
N GLU A 252 -13.74 -5.08 15.51
CA GLU A 252 -12.36 -4.79 15.89
C GLU A 252 -11.74 -3.74 14.94
N TYR A 253 -11.85 -3.96 13.64
CA TYR A 253 -11.37 -3.00 12.64
C TYR A 253 -12.04 -1.63 12.73
N GLN A 254 -13.37 -1.60 12.87
CA GLN A 254 -14.10 -0.35 13.06
C GLN A 254 -13.70 0.38 14.34
N HIS A 255 -13.44 -0.36 15.42
CA HIS A 255 -12.91 0.21 16.66
C HIS A 255 -11.51 0.79 16.45
N GLN A 256 -10.62 0.09 15.74
CA GLN A 256 -9.28 0.61 15.40
C GLN A 256 -9.37 1.89 14.59
N LEU A 257 -10.25 1.96 13.58
CA LEU A 257 -10.47 3.20 12.80
C LEU A 257 -10.97 4.35 13.66
N ALA A 258 -11.94 4.10 14.56
CA ALA A 258 -12.46 5.11 15.46
C ALA A 258 -11.38 5.61 16.46
N GLU A 259 -10.52 4.72 16.95
CA GLU A 259 -9.39 5.11 17.80
C GLU A 259 -8.32 5.89 17.00
N ALA A 260 -8.05 5.48 15.76
CA ALA A 260 -7.13 6.21 14.88
C ALA A 260 -7.64 7.63 14.59
N GLU A 261 -8.96 7.80 14.34
CA GLU A 261 -9.57 9.11 14.14
C GLU A 261 -9.47 10.00 15.39
N LYS A 262 -9.63 9.43 16.59
CA LYS A 262 -9.43 10.17 17.84
C LYS A 262 -7.99 10.64 18.03
N ARG A 263 -7.03 9.90 17.47
CA ARG A 263 -5.59 10.20 17.54
C ARG A 263 -5.07 10.96 16.33
N ASP A 264 -5.93 11.36 15.38
CA ASP A 264 -5.50 12.12 14.20
C ASP A 264 -4.76 13.39 14.64
N HIS A 265 -3.47 13.45 14.30
CA HIS A 265 -2.58 14.54 14.69
C HIS A 265 -3.05 15.89 14.17
N ARG A 266 -3.77 15.97 13.05
CA ARG A 266 -4.31 17.21 12.48
C ARG A 266 -5.41 17.79 13.37
N ARG A 267 -6.27 16.91 13.91
CA ARG A 267 -7.29 17.29 14.87
C ARG A 267 -6.68 17.67 16.22
N LEU A 268 -5.85 16.81 16.77
CA LEU A 268 -5.17 17.06 18.04
C LEU A 268 -4.26 18.28 17.96
N GLY A 269 -3.58 18.49 16.82
CA GLY A 269 -2.75 19.66 16.57
C GLY A 269 -3.52 20.98 16.70
N ALA A 270 -4.74 21.02 16.14
CA ALA A 270 -5.62 22.20 16.28
C ALA A 270 -6.23 22.32 17.68
N GLU A 271 -6.77 21.23 18.25
CA GLU A 271 -7.42 21.24 19.57
C GLU A 271 -6.46 21.61 20.71
N LEU A 272 -5.19 21.18 20.62
CA LEU A 272 -4.16 21.38 21.67
C LEU A 272 -3.19 22.53 21.33
N ASP A 273 -3.42 23.24 20.23
CA ASP A 273 -2.57 24.34 19.76
C ASP A 273 -1.10 23.93 19.61
N LEU A 274 -0.87 22.80 18.89
CA LEU A 274 0.47 22.22 18.73
C LEU A 274 1.21 22.76 17.51
N PHE A 275 0.55 22.86 16.37
CA PHE A 275 1.13 23.33 15.11
C PHE A 275 0.04 23.77 14.12
N SER A 276 0.46 24.52 13.11
CA SER A 276 -0.37 24.94 11.98
C SER A 276 0.41 24.86 10.65
N PHE A 277 -0.31 25.01 9.55
CA PHE A 277 0.22 25.13 8.19
C PHE A 277 -0.28 26.44 7.59
N PRO A 278 0.37 27.60 7.88
CA PRO A 278 -0.04 28.88 7.35
C PRO A 278 0.15 28.94 5.83
N ASP A 279 -0.84 29.46 5.09
CA ASP A 279 -0.79 29.60 3.64
C ASP A 279 0.38 30.50 3.19
N GLU A 280 0.74 31.47 4.02
CA GLU A 280 1.85 32.41 3.79
C GLU A 280 3.22 31.73 3.73
N ILE A 281 3.38 30.59 4.41
CA ILE A 281 4.63 29.79 4.41
C ILE A 281 4.59 28.78 3.28
N GLY A 282 3.40 28.26 2.97
CA GLY A 282 3.18 27.27 1.94
C GLY A 282 2.84 25.88 2.46
N SER A 283 2.23 25.12 1.60
CA SER A 283 1.72 23.78 1.91
C SER A 283 2.83 22.80 2.28
N GLY A 284 2.62 22.02 3.34
CA GLY A 284 3.55 20.98 3.78
C GLY A 284 4.75 21.49 4.58
N LEU A 285 4.69 22.73 5.09
CA LEU A 285 5.72 23.32 5.94
C LEU A 285 5.09 23.68 7.30
N PRO A 286 5.21 22.80 8.31
CA PRO A 286 4.57 22.98 9.61
C PRO A 286 5.26 24.07 10.43
N VAL A 287 4.44 24.88 11.13
CA VAL A 287 4.88 25.82 12.17
C VAL A 287 4.44 25.25 13.51
N PHE A 288 5.41 24.96 14.38
CA PHE A 288 5.13 24.48 15.73
C PHE A 288 4.86 25.66 16.67
N HIS A 289 3.71 25.62 17.35
CA HIS A 289 3.32 26.56 18.37
C HIS A 289 4.02 26.25 19.71
N PRO A 290 3.92 27.09 20.73
CA PRO A 290 4.63 26.85 22.00
C PRO A 290 4.40 25.46 22.61
N ASN A 291 3.16 24.97 22.61
CA ASN A 291 2.84 23.64 23.13
C ASN A 291 3.50 22.52 22.30
N GLY A 292 3.41 22.60 20.98
CA GLY A 292 4.03 21.65 20.07
C GLY A 292 5.57 21.75 20.10
N GLY A 293 6.10 22.96 20.26
CA GLY A 293 7.54 23.20 20.41
C GLY A 293 8.12 22.51 21.64
N ILE A 294 7.41 22.52 22.77
CA ILE A 294 7.81 21.80 23.98
C ILE A 294 7.83 20.29 23.74
N ILE A 295 6.74 19.73 23.16
CA ILE A 295 6.67 18.30 22.84
C ILE A 295 7.83 17.89 21.94
N ARG A 296 8.07 18.65 20.88
CA ARG A 296 9.18 18.41 19.96
C ARG A 296 10.54 18.44 20.66
N MET A 297 10.77 19.44 21.49
CA MET A 297 12.01 19.59 22.26
C MET A 297 12.25 18.38 23.19
N GLU A 298 11.23 17.93 23.91
CA GLU A 298 11.33 16.77 24.80
C GLU A 298 11.58 15.47 24.03
N MET A 299 10.93 15.28 22.86
CA MET A 299 11.18 14.14 21.99
C MET A 299 12.60 14.14 21.45
N GLU A 300 13.09 15.28 20.94
CA GLU A 300 14.45 15.41 20.43
C GLU A 300 15.49 15.18 21.56
N GLU A 301 15.25 15.68 22.77
CA GLU A 301 16.16 15.48 23.89
C GLU A 301 16.17 14.02 24.38
N HIS A 302 15.00 13.36 24.39
CA HIS A 302 14.93 11.94 24.70
C HIS A 302 15.70 11.11 23.67
N SER A 303 15.42 11.30 22.39
CA SER A 303 16.11 10.61 21.29
C SER A 303 17.62 10.86 21.32
N ARG A 304 18.06 12.11 21.56
CA ARG A 304 19.48 12.47 21.70
C ARG A 304 20.16 11.67 22.81
N ARG A 305 19.56 11.61 23.98
CA ARG A 305 20.12 10.85 25.12
C ARG A 305 20.24 9.37 24.78
N ARG A 306 19.24 8.81 24.12
CA ARG A 306 19.22 7.40 23.70
C ARG A 306 20.33 7.10 22.69
N HIS A 307 20.49 7.95 21.66
CA HIS A 307 21.54 7.80 20.66
C HIS A 307 22.94 7.89 21.29
N LEU A 308 23.20 8.91 22.10
CA LEU A 308 24.48 9.07 22.77
C LEU A 308 24.81 7.89 23.69
N ALA A 309 23.84 7.39 24.45
CA ALA A 309 24.00 6.19 25.29
C ALA A 309 24.29 4.91 24.47
N SER A 310 23.84 4.85 23.23
CA SER A 310 24.08 3.73 22.29
C SER A 310 25.36 3.94 21.45
N GLY A 311 26.19 4.91 21.78
CA GLY A 311 27.50 5.14 21.18
C GLY A 311 27.49 5.89 19.84
N TYR A 312 26.41 6.62 19.54
CA TYR A 312 26.37 7.54 18.41
C TYR A 312 27.04 8.88 18.73
N SER A 313 27.65 9.49 17.73
CA SER A 313 28.22 10.83 17.81
C SER A 313 27.28 11.83 17.15
N PHE A 314 26.92 12.89 17.91
CA PHE A 314 26.04 13.93 17.37
C PHE A 314 26.80 14.84 16.40
N VAL A 315 26.20 15.11 15.27
CA VAL A 315 26.69 16.01 14.22
C VAL A 315 25.59 17.00 13.81
N ASN A 316 25.97 18.02 13.05
CA ASN A 316 25.03 18.99 12.48
C ASN A 316 25.52 19.40 11.09
N THR A 317 24.63 19.37 10.11
CA THR A 317 24.97 19.67 8.72
C THR A 317 24.10 20.79 8.14
N PRO A 318 24.62 21.58 7.19
CA PRO A 318 23.89 22.72 6.62
C PRO A 318 22.69 22.26 5.80
N HIS A 319 21.69 23.13 5.67
CA HIS A 319 20.48 22.88 4.88
C HIS A 319 20.69 23.08 3.38
N LEU A 320 21.67 23.90 3.01
CA LEU A 320 22.01 24.23 1.62
C LEU A 320 23.36 23.65 1.25
N THR A 321 23.47 23.15 0.04
CA THR A 321 24.74 22.67 -0.54
C THR A 321 24.79 22.87 -2.03
N LYS A 322 26.01 22.92 -2.58
CA LYS A 322 26.24 22.99 -4.03
C LYS A 322 25.72 21.74 -4.73
N GLY A 323 25.20 21.91 -5.95
CA GLY A 323 24.66 20.84 -6.78
C GLY A 323 25.66 19.72 -7.08
N GLU A 324 26.94 20.05 -7.22
CA GLU A 324 28.04 19.10 -7.47
C GLU A 324 28.08 17.94 -6.44
N LEU A 325 27.73 18.20 -5.18
CA LEU A 325 27.66 17.15 -4.15
C LEU A 325 26.55 16.15 -4.45
N PHE A 326 25.41 16.63 -4.95
CA PHE A 326 24.28 15.75 -5.32
C PHE A 326 24.50 15.04 -6.66
N GLU A 327 25.28 15.60 -7.57
CA GLU A 327 25.77 14.90 -8.76
C GLU A 327 26.71 13.77 -8.38
N GLN A 328 27.73 14.06 -7.56
CA GLN A 328 28.71 13.05 -7.12
C GLN A 328 28.08 11.90 -6.35
N SER A 329 27.06 12.17 -5.53
CA SER A 329 26.34 11.17 -4.76
C SER A 329 25.22 10.48 -5.52
N GLY A 330 24.98 10.85 -6.78
CA GLY A 330 23.93 10.27 -7.64
C GLY A 330 22.51 10.75 -7.38
N HIS A 331 22.29 11.65 -6.42
CA HIS A 331 20.96 12.13 -6.04
C HIS A 331 20.25 12.86 -7.18
N LEU A 332 20.96 13.70 -7.95
CA LEU A 332 20.38 14.40 -9.09
C LEU A 332 19.94 13.46 -10.21
N GLY A 333 20.61 12.31 -10.36
CA GLY A 333 20.20 11.29 -11.34
C GLY A 333 19.00 10.46 -10.92
N PHE A 334 18.81 10.27 -9.63
CA PHE A 334 17.82 9.31 -9.11
C PHE A 334 16.58 9.96 -8.47
N TYR A 335 16.74 11.15 -7.84
CA TYR A 335 15.71 11.80 -7.02
C TYR A 335 15.36 13.22 -7.47
N ARG A 336 15.80 13.66 -8.68
CA ARG A 336 15.62 15.05 -9.16
C ARG A 336 14.18 15.55 -9.05
N ASP A 337 13.20 14.70 -9.39
CA ASP A 337 11.79 15.06 -9.37
C ASP A 337 11.26 15.35 -7.97
N GLY A 338 11.87 14.75 -6.94
CA GLY A 338 11.58 14.98 -5.53
C GLY A 338 12.40 16.11 -4.89
N MET A 339 13.28 16.78 -5.62
CA MET A 339 14.08 17.90 -5.12
C MET A 339 13.46 19.24 -5.48
N PHE A 340 13.56 20.21 -4.56
CA PHE A 340 13.22 21.59 -4.90
C PHE A 340 14.13 22.11 -6.02
N PRO A 341 13.64 23.05 -6.87
CA PRO A 341 14.48 23.72 -7.85
C PRO A 341 15.71 24.38 -7.20
N PRO A 342 16.86 24.43 -7.89
CA PRO A 342 18.06 25.06 -7.35
C PRO A 342 17.92 26.57 -7.17
N LEU A 343 18.65 27.08 -6.19
CA LEU A 343 18.91 28.51 -6.02
C LEU A 343 20.20 28.85 -6.75
N MET A 344 20.17 29.85 -7.62
CA MET A 344 21.37 30.37 -8.27
C MET A 344 22.05 31.39 -7.36
N LEU A 345 23.28 31.14 -6.94
CA LEU A 345 24.09 32.05 -6.14
C LEU A 345 25.32 32.47 -6.92
N ASP A 346 25.84 33.65 -6.60
CA ASP A 346 27.07 34.23 -7.15
C ASP A 346 27.00 34.50 -8.68
N GLU A 347 25.80 34.57 -9.26
CA GLU A 347 25.60 35.03 -10.63
C GLU A 347 25.74 36.57 -10.69
N GLU A 348 26.55 37.06 -11.60
CA GLU A 348 26.71 38.49 -11.85
C GLU A 348 26.10 38.88 -13.22
N ARG A 349 25.36 40.00 -13.23
CA ARG A 349 24.74 40.53 -14.44
C ARG A 349 25.18 41.96 -14.64
N ASN A 350 25.33 42.38 -15.94
CA ASN A 350 25.58 43.76 -16.29
C ASN A 350 24.29 44.61 -16.23
N GLU A 351 24.39 45.89 -16.50
CA GLU A 351 23.25 46.82 -16.50
C GLU A 351 22.17 46.47 -17.56
N GLU A 352 22.55 45.72 -18.60
CA GLU A 352 21.68 45.22 -19.65
C GLU A 352 21.00 43.89 -19.29
N GLY A 353 21.32 43.31 -18.12
CA GLY A 353 20.75 42.05 -17.64
C GLY A 353 21.43 40.78 -18.16
N GLU A 354 22.51 40.91 -18.91
CA GLU A 354 23.29 39.77 -19.42
C GLU A 354 24.17 39.18 -18.32
N ILE A 355 24.28 37.86 -18.29
CA ILE A 355 25.12 37.14 -17.32
C ILE A 355 26.59 37.39 -17.66
N THR A 356 27.31 38.07 -16.79
CA THR A 356 28.76 38.34 -16.89
C THR A 356 29.58 37.30 -16.14
N ARG A 357 28.98 36.63 -15.19
CA ARG A 357 29.56 35.51 -14.45
C ARG A 357 28.48 34.48 -14.16
N GLU A 358 28.72 33.24 -14.56
CA GLU A 358 27.83 32.13 -14.22
C GLU A 358 27.83 31.89 -12.72
N GLY A 359 26.63 31.68 -12.17
CA GLY A 359 26.43 31.33 -10.77
C GLY A 359 26.64 29.85 -10.50
N HIS A 360 26.48 29.49 -9.27
CA HIS A 360 26.47 28.09 -8.80
C HIS A 360 25.05 27.68 -8.38
N GLU A 361 24.66 26.49 -8.76
CA GLU A 361 23.41 25.89 -8.28
C GLU A 361 23.57 25.40 -6.85
N TYR A 362 22.70 25.87 -5.95
CA TYR A 362 22.56 25.37 -4.59
C TYR A 362 21.18 24.76 -4.41
N PHE A 363 21.13 23.64 -3.73
CA PHE A 363 19.90 22.93 -3.41
C PHE A 363 19.65 22.90 -1.90
N VAL A 364 18.39 22.95 -1.49
CA VAL A 364 18.00 22.51 -0.15
C VAL A 364 18.11 20.98 -0.10
N LYS A 365 18.67 20.44 0.96
CA LYS A 365 18.98 19.01 1.06
C LYS A 365 17.71 18.16 1.14
N PRO A 366 17.53 17.15 0.28
CA PRO A 366 16.44 16.18 0.37
C PRO A 366 16.78 15.04 1.35
N MET A 367 18.06 14.84 1.65
CA MET A 367 18.64 13.81 2.53
C MET A 367 19.92 14.32 3.19
N ASN A 368 20.30 13.72 4.33
CA ASN A 368 21.50 14.07 5.08
C ASN A 368 22.73 13.22 4.67
N CYS A 369 22.53 12.10 3.97
CA CYS A 369 23.56 11.11 3.64
C CYS A 369 24.85 11.72 3.03
N PRO A 370 24.80 12.61 2.01
CA PRO A 370 26.00 13.15 1.40
C PRO A 370 26.88 13.94 2.38
N MET A 371 26.24 14.67 3.31
CA MET A 371 26.96 15.47 4.31
C MET A 371 27.63 14.59 5.36
N HIS A 372 26.97 13.52 5.82
CA HIS A 372 27.58 12.54 6.73
C HIS A 372 28.78 11.85 6.08
N ASN A 373 28.69 11.54 4.77
CA ASN A 373 29.81 11.00 4.01
C ASN A 373 31.00 11.98 3.94
N LEU A 374 30.74 13.29 3.82
CA LEU A 374 31.79 14.31 3.90
C LEU A 374 32.45 14.35 5.29
N ILE A 375 31.67 14.18 6.37
CA ILE A 375 32.22 14.08 7.73
C ILE A 375 33.10 12.83 7.84
N PHE A 376 32.64 11.69 7.30
CA PHE A 376 33.45 10.48 7.28
C PHE A 376 34.76 10.68 6.50
N ALA A 377 34.71 11.31 5.33
CA ALA A 377 35.85 11.56 4.45
C ALA A 377 36.76 12.73 4.87
N SER A 378 36.33 13.53 5.87
CA SER A 378 37.02 14.77 6.26
C SER A 378 38.50 14.60 6.74
N ARG A 379 38.86 13.39 7.13
CA ARG A 379 40.21 12.99 7.52
C ARG A 379 40.50 11.53 7.23
N GLY A 380 41.77 11.15 7.19
CA GLY A 380 42.17 9.75 7.18
C GLY A 380 41.70 9.02 8.44
N ARG A 381 41.13 7.84 8.30
CA ARG A 381 40.61 7.03 9.40
C ARG A 381 41.25 5.65 9.42
N SER A 382 41.46 5.12 10.61
CA SER A 382 41.85 3.73 10.79
C SER A 382 40.60 2.84 10.80
N TYR A 383 40.70 1.64 10.25
CA TYR A 383 39.64 0.63 10.38
C TYR A 383 39.30 0.29 11.85
N ARG A 384 40.23 0.58 12.77
CA ARG A 384 40.04 0.40 14.23
C ARG A 384 39.10 1.44 14.85
N GLU A 385 38.79 2.52 14.13
CA GLU A 385 37.79 3.51 14.52
C GLU A 385 36.35 3.11 14.15
N LEU A 386 36.19 1.99 13.45
CA LEU A 386 34.90 1.43 13.07
C LEU A 386 34.39 0.44 14.13
N PRO A 387 33.07 0.39 14.37
CA PRO A 387 32.04 1.14 13.68
C PRO A 387 31.99 2.61 14.11
N LEU A 388 31.81 3.52 13.16
CA LEU A 388 31.57 4.94 13.43
C LEU A 388 30.06 5.21 13.19
N ARG A 389 29.38 5.67 14.23
CA ARG A 389 27.95 5.97 14.20
C ARG A 389 27.76 7.47 14.35
N LEU A 390 27.24 8.12 13.29
CA LEU A 390 26.93 9.55 13.28
C LEU A 390 25.41 9.72 13.31
N PHE A 391 24.90 10.71 14.05
CA PHE A 391 23.49 11.07 13.99
C PHE A 391 23.28 12.56 14.13
N GLU A 392 22.18 13.08 13.55
CA GLU A 392 21.73 14.46 13.70
C GLU A 392 20.20 14.55 13.71
N PHE A 393 19.65 15.65 14.24
CA PHE A 393 18.30 16.07 13.90
C PHE A 393 18.36 16.83 12.58
N GLY A 394 18.37 16.10 11.49
CA GLY A 394 18.54 16.62 10.14
C GLY A 394 17.22 17.06 9.53
N THR A 395 17.03 18.38 9.33
CA THR A 395 15.87 18.87 8.57
C THR A 395 16.13 18.71 7.09
N VAL A 396 15.23 18.07 6.39
CA VAL A 396 15.27 17.82 4.94
C VAL A 396 14.04 18.40 4.24
N TYR A 397 14.17 18.62 2.93
CA TYR A 397 13.16 19.28 2.12
C TYR A 397 12.89 18.48 0.85
N ARG A 398 11.63 18.14 0.60
CA ARG A 398 11.21 17.36 -0.55
C ARG A 398 10.11 18.08 -1.32
N ASN A 399 10.22 18.13 -2.64
CA ASN A 399 9.24 18.78 -3.52
C ASN A 399 8.03 17.87 -3.73
N GLU A 400 7.29 17.59 -2.66
CA GLU A 400 6.07 16.80 -2.71
C GLU A 400 4.97 17.51 -3.50
N LYS A 401 4.22 16.76 -4.31
CA LYS A 401 3.04 17.28 -5.02
C LYS A 401 1.97 17.69 -4.00
N SER A 402 1.25 18.79 -4.27
CA SER A 402 0.25 19.32 -3.33
C SER A 402 -0.85 18.30 -2.98
N GLY A 403 -1.24 17.44 -3.92
CA GLY A 403 -2.30 16.44 -3.71
C GLY A 403 -1.94 15.27 -2.78
N VAL A 404 -0.65 15.09 -2.46
CA VAL A 404 -0.20 13.99 -1.58
C VAL A 404 0.20 14.46 -0.17
N ILE A 405 0.18 15.76 0.09
CA ILE A 405 0.55 16.31 1.40
C ILE A 405 -0.53 15.95 2.43
N HIS A 406 -0.11 15.41 3.57
CA HIS A 406 -1.01 14.94 4.61
C HIS A 406 -0.47 15.25 6.02
N GLY A 407 -0.78 16.45 6.53
CA GLY A 407 -0.36 16.88 7.86
C GLY A 407 1.14 16.77 8.08
N LEU A 408 1.55 16.18 9.21
CA LEU A 408 2.96 15.90 9.54
C LEU A 408 3.48 14.58 8.94
N THR A 409 2.60 13.69 8.50
CA THR A 409 3.01 12.38 7.99
C THR A 409 3.59 12.45 6.58
N ARG A 410 3.16 13.43 5.77
CA ARG A 410 3.74 13.71 4.46
C ARG A 410 3.85 15.22 4.24
N ALA A 411 5.03 15.74 4.46
CA ALA A 411 5.34 17.17 4.48
C ALA A 411 6.50 17.50 3.51
N ARG A 412 6.61 18.77 3.10
CA ARG A 412 7.70 19.27 2.26
C ARG A 412 8.97 19.59 3.06
N GLY A 413 8.83 19.88 4.35
CA GLY A 413 9.95 20.10 5.26
C GLY A 413 9.71 19.37 6.58
N PHE A 414 10.64 18.53 6.98
CA PHE A 414 10.54 17.75 8.23
C PHE A 414 11.92 17.42 8.78
N THR A 415 11.98 17.14 10.07
CA THR A 415 13.22 16.80 10.77
C THR A 415 13.23 15.32 11.10
N GLN A 416 14.37 14.67 10.84
CA GLN A 416 14.61 13.27 11.13
C GLN A 416 15.70 13.17 12.21
N ASP A 417 15.60 12.21 13.12
CA ASP A 417 16.71 11.71 13.93
C ASP A 417 17.53 10.73 13.10
N ASP A 418 18.19 11.27 12.09
CA ASP A 418 18.87 10.52 11.03
C ASP A 418 20.26 10.07 11.44
N ALA A 419 20.59 8.81 11.18
CA ALA A 419 21.87 8.23 11.55
C ALA A 419 22.52 7.47 10.37
N HIS A 420 23.86 7.55 10.30
CA HIS A 420 24.67 6.80 9.36
C HIS A 420 25.76 6.04 10.11
N ILE A 421 25.82 4.74 9.85
CA ILE A 421 26.77 3.82 10.47
C ILE A 421 27.78 3.37 9.42
N TYR A 422 29.06 3.64 9.71
CA TYR A 422 30.18 3.19 8.89
C TYR A 422 30.84 2.02 9.60
N CYS A 423 30.85 0.85 8.99
CA CYS A 423 31.37 -0.38 9.58
C CYS A 423 32.10 -1.22 8.53
N THR A 424 32.89 -2.20 8.99
CA THR A 424 33.48 -3.24 8.13
C THR A 424 32.44 -4.32 7.84
N GLU A 425 32.68 -5.14 6.82
CA GLU A 425 31.75 -6.21 6.46
C GLU A 425 31.51 -7.24 7.56
N ASP A 426 32.51 -7.54 8.36
CA ASP A 426 32.41 -8.46 9.50
C ASP A 426 31.60 -7.85 10.68
N GLN A 427 31.47 -6.54 10.73
CA GLN A 427 30.66 -5.83 11.72
C GLN A 427 29.19 -5.66 11.30
N LEU A 428 28.87 -5.86 10.01
CA LEU A 428 27.59 -5.49 9.42
C LEU A 428 26.39 -6.15 10.16
N GLU A 429 26.43 -7.46 10.38
CA GLU A 429 25.33 -8.18 11.04
C GLU A 429 25.10 -7.68 12.49
N THR A 430 26.18 -7.46 13.21
CA THR A 430 26.10 -6.90 14.59
C THR A 430 25.52 -5.49 14.60
N GLU A 431 25.92 -4.64 13.66
CA GLU A 431 25.41 -3.26 13.59
C GLU A 431 23.92 -3.22 13.18
N ILE A 432 23.49 -4.08 12.25
CA ILE A 432 22.07 -4.18 11.89
C ILE A 432 21.24 -4.67 13.08
N THR A 433 21.73 -5.66 13.83
CA THR A 433 21.05 -6.15 15.04
C THR A 433 20.93 -5.02 16.08
N ASN A 434 22.02 -4.33 16.37
CA ASN A 434 22.03 -3.24 17.34
C ASN A 434 21.06 -2.10 16.97
N VAL A 435 21.02 -1.72 15.68
CA VAL A 435 20.12 -0.64 15.25
C VAL A 435 18.65 -1.08 15.27
N LEU A 436 18.36 -2.32 14.93
CA LEU A 436 16.99 -2.86 15.01
C LEU A 436 16.49 -2.88 16.47
N GLU A 437 17.28 -3.40 17.40
CA GLU A 437 16.96 -3.40 18.83
C GLU A 437 16.80 -1.95 19.37
N PHE A 438 17.66 -1.04 18.93
CA PHE A 438 17.58 0.37 19.30
C PHE A 438 16.27 0.99 18.82
N ILE A 439 15.90 0.82 17.55
CA ILE A 439 14.66 1.35 16.96
C ILE A 439 13.44 0.80 17.70
N ILE A 440 13.35 -0.51 17.91
CA ILE A 440 12.24 -1.15 18.61
C ILE A 440 12.11 -0.59 20.03
N SER A 441 13.23 -0.43 20.73
CA SER A 441 13.21 0.10 22.10
C SER A 441 12.80 1.57 22.16
N LEU A 442 13.22 2.38 21.19
CA LEU A 442 12.84 3.79 21.09
C LEU A 442 11.34 3.96 20.74
N LEU A 443 10.80 3.15 19.83
CA LEU A 443 9.37 3.14 19.51
C LEU A 443 8.52 2.78 20.75
N LYS A 444 8.96 1.81 21.55
CA LYS A 444 8.29 1.44 22.80
C LYS A 444 8.28 2.58 23.82
N ASP A 445 9.33 3.38 23.90
CA ASP A 445 9.38 4.55 24.78
C ASP A 445 8.27 5.57 24.43
N TYR A 446 7.85 5.63 23.17
CA TYR A 446 6.74 6.45 22.69
C TYR A 446 5.37 5.75 22.72
N GLY A 447 5.29 4.51 23.22
CA GLY A 447 4.06 3.72 23.26
C GLY A 447 3.63 3.17 21.91
N LEU A 448 4.55 3.06 20.95
CA LEU A 448 4.34 2.48 19.64
C LEU A 448 4.75 1.01 19.67
N ASP A 449 3.85 0.15 20.17
CA ASP A 449 4.10 -1.28 20.36
C ASP A 449 3.57 -2.14 19.19
N ASP A 450 2.74 -1.57 18.32
CA ASP A 450 2.11 -2.24 17.18
C ASP A 450 2.75 -1.76 15.88
N PHE A 451 3.59 -2.60 15.29
CA PHE A 451 4.27 -2.35 14.04
C PHE A 451 4.57 -3.68 13.32
N TYR A 452 4.79 -3.62 12.03
CA TYR A 452 5.28 -4.73 11.23
C TYR A 452 6.62 -4.35 10.60
N LEU A 453 7.41 -5.37 10.25
CA LEU A 453 8.71 -5.19 9.64
C LEU A 453 8.64 -5.54 8.15
N GLU A 454 9.00 -4.60 7.30
CA GLU A 454 9.14 -4.83 5.87
C GLU A 454 10.61 -4.97 5.47
N LEU A 455 10.89 -6.00 4.67
CA LEU A 455 12.18 -6.17 4.03
C LEU A 455 12.09 -5.70 2.58
N SER A 456 12.62 -4.50 2.32
CA SER A 456 12.72 -3.98 0.96
C SER A 456 13.73 -4.79 0.14
N THR A 457 13.32 -5.23 -1.04
CA THR A 457 14.17 -5.97 -1.97
C THR A 457 14.51 -5.12 -3.20
N LYS A 458 15.43 -5.60 -4.02
CA LYS A 458 15.88 -4.91 -5.22
C LYS A 458 14.75 -4.78 -6.25
N ASP A 459 14.52 -3.57 -6.77
CA ASP A 459 13.71 -3.38 -7.97
C ASP A 459 14.46 -3.95 -9.19
N PRO A 460 13.88 -4.91 -9.93
CA PRO A 460 14.57 -5.52 -11.07
C PRO A 460 14.87 -4.53 -12.21
N ASN A 461 14.14 -3.44 -12.31
CA ASN A 461 14.21 -2.47 -13.41
C ASN A 461 15.01 -1.21 -13.05
N LYS A 462 15.13 -0.87 -11.75
CA LYS A 462 15.74 0.39 -11.31
C LYS A 462 16.54 0.20 -10.03
N PHE A 463 17.82 -0.10 -10.15
CA PHE A 463 18.71 -0.25 -9.01
C PHE A 463 20.12 0.29 -9.29
N VAL A 464 20.89 0.50 -8.23
CA VAL A 464 22.30 0.90 -8.27
C VAL A 464 23.11 -0.13 -7.48
N GLY A 465 24.30 -0.48 -7.94
CA GLY A 465 25.17 -1.47 -7.34
C GLY A 465 25.14 -2.81 -8.11
N SER A 466 25.92 -3.80 -7.63
CA SER A 466 25.95 -5.14 -8.22
C SER A 466 24.91 -6.06 -7.58
N ASP A 467 24.48 -7.08 -8.32
CA ASP A 467 23.58 -8.11 -7.81
C ASP A 467 24.13 -8.80 -6.55
N GLU A 468 25.45 -9.03 -6.51
CA GLU A 468 26.14 -9.64 -5.38
C GLU A 468 26.00 -8.81 -4.09
N ILE A 469 26.15 -7.47 -4.19
CA ILE A 469 25.97 -6.57 -3.04
C ILE A 469 24.51 -6.60 -2.58
N TRP A 470 23.55 -6.57 -3.49
CA TRP A 470 22.13 -6.65 -3.18
C TRP A 470 21.74 -7.96 -2.49
N GLU A 471 22.22 -9.09 -3.02
CA GLU A 471 21.95 -10.41 -2.44
C GLU A 471 22.54 -10.52 -1.03
N LYS A 472 23.78 -10.07 -0.83
CA LYS A 472 24.45 -10.04 0.48
C LYS A 472 23.69 -9.17 1.48
N SER A 473 23.32 -7.97 1.07
CA SER A 473 22.60 -7.03 1.94
C SER A 473 21.22 -7.57 2.33
N THR A 474 20.43 -8.01 1.35
CA THR A 474 19.08 -8.54 1.56
C THR A 474 19.11 -9.81 2.43
N SER A 475 20.03 -10.73 2.18
CA SER A 475 20.17 -11.97 2.98
C SER A 475 20.58 -11.67 4.43
N THR A 476 21.44 -10.67 4.65
CA THR A 476 21.85 -10.28 6.00
C THR A 476 20.68 -9.62 6.76
N LEU A 477 19.95 -8.69 6.13
CA LEU A 477 18.77 -8.06 6.71
C LEU A 477 17.69 -9.10 7.06
N ARG A 478 17.42 -10.04 6.16
CA ARG A 478 16.46 -11.14 6.39
C ARG A 478 16.85 -11.97 7.61
N ARG A 479 18.10 -12.40 7.70
CA ARG A 479 18.62 -13.22 8.79
C ARG A 479 18.48 -12.50 10.14
N VAL A 480 18.84 -11.21 10.21
CA VAL A 480 18.70 -10.42 11.44
C VAL A 480 17.24 -10.25 11.82
N ALA A 481 16.35 -9.99 10.86
CA ALA A 481 14.92 -9.86 11.11
C ALA A 481 14.34 -11.17 11.67
N GLU A 482 14.65 -12.31 11.08
CA GLU A 482 14.23 -13.64 11.56
C GLU A 482 14.75 -13.92 12.99
N GLN A 483 16.01 -13.58 13.28
CA GLN A 483 16.60 -13.76 14.62
C GLN A 483 15.96 -12.87 15.69
N SER A 484 15.43 -11.71 15.30
CA SER A 484 14.75 -10.80 16.24
C SER A 484 13.35 -11.31 16.71
N GLY A 485 12.86 -12.39 16.11
CA GLY A 485 11.52 -12.94 16.37
C GLY A 485 10.38 -12.15 15.69
N LEU A 486 10.73 -11.22 14.81
CA LEU A 486 9.79 -10.53 13.93
C LEU A 486 9.75 -11.26 12.58
N GLU A 487 8.56 -11.57 12.09
CA GLU A 487 8.40 -12.12 10.74
C GLU A 487 8.42 -10.98 9.71
N PRO A 488 9.49 -10.82 8.92
CA PRO A 488 9.53 -9.76 7.93
C PRO A 488 8.65 -10.10 6.72
N VAL A 489 7.82 -9.15 6.32
CA VAL A 489 7.11 -9.19 5.04
C VAL A 489 8.09 -8.75 3.95
N SER A 490 8.31 -9.58 2.93
CA SER A 490 9.16 -9.21 1.79
C SER A 490 8.41 -8.29 0.83
N TYR A 491 8.99 -7.14 0.53
CA TYR A 491 8.41 -6.15 -0.38
C TYR A 491 9.34 -5.92 -1.57
N THR A 492 8.83 -6.06 -2.80
CA THR A 492 9.63 -5.97 -4.04
C THR A 492 9.70 -4.57 -4.64
N HIS A 493 8.89 -3.63 -4.15
CA HIS A 493 8.94 -2.25 -4.63
C HIS A 493 9.35 -1.33 -3.49
N LEU A 494 10.47 -0.62 -3.65
CA LEU A 494 10.67 0.63 -2.95
C LEU A 494 9.51 1.55 -3.39
N ARG A 495 8.42 1.58 -2.63
CA ARG A 495 7.57 2.74 -2.66
C ARG A 495 8.45 3.90 -2.22
N ALA A 496 8.93 4.65 -3.21
CA ALA A 496 9.65 5.87 -2.97
C ALA A 496 8.67 6.84 -2.32
N HIS A 497 8.41 6.78 -1.07
CA HIS A 497 7.54 7.72 -0.32
C HIS A 497 6.25 7.15 0.29
N GLU A 498 6.36 6.05 0.99
CA GLU A 498 5.42 5.94 2.12
C GLU A 498 6.14 6.21 3.43
#